data_eefb1daae921459d7366f9a32f18d2ee
#
_entry.id   eefb1daae921459d7366f9a32f18d2ee
#
_cell.length_a   1.000
_cell.length_b   1.000
_cell.length_c   1.000
_cell.angle_alpha   90.00
_cell.angle_beta   90.00
_cell.angle_gamma   90.00
#
_symmetry.space_group_name_H-M   'P 1'
#
loop_
_entity.id
_entity.type
_entity.pdbx_description
1 polymer ?
#
loop_
_entity_poly.entity_id
_entity_poly.type
_entity_poly.pdbx_seq_one_letter_code
_entity_poly.pdbx_strand_id
1 'polypeptide(L)'
;MEYTARMNEHALVSRAAAAGSCVLLKNVENTLPFAGTKDEPVRVAVFGIGQIFTPTGLTGMEPWRKIGILDGLTAEPTVKPDALLAHKYRAWALEHPEGSELPLGSLSMEEFASMNDSAMIVLARSAAHYDPKLTSFEQDMIRKVTGAFSRVALVIAAPGYMELPPEARNCGAIIFLGLAGQEAGYALADVVSGKVCPSGKLSFSWPETLESFGLTAQQLDGFFGYRYFDTFGGEILFPFGYGLGYGKAEFSSVSVGLDGCEVTVSATVENTGETYPV
;
A
#
# COMPACT_ATOMS: atom_id res chain seq x y z
N MET A 1 -21.58 12.02 -19.15
CA MET A 1 -21.06 13.37 -18.82
C MET A 1 -19.71 13.50 -19.49
N GLU A 2 -19.60 14.38 -20.49
CA GLU A 2 -18.32 14.62 -21.18
C GLU A 2 -17.35 15.32 -20.23
N TYR A 3 -16.16 14.76 -20.09
CA TYR A 3 -15.11 15.32 -19.25
C TYR A 3 -14.51 16.55 -19.91
N THR A 4 -14.49 17.65 -19.16
CA THR A 4 -13.75 18.82 -19.60
C THR A 4 -12.24 18.54 -19.50
N ALA A 5 -11.42 19.14 -20.37
CA ALA A 5 -9.96 19.05 -20.32
C ALA A 5 -9.42 19.32 -18.89
N ARG A 6 -10.02 20.27 -18.18
CA ARG A 6 -9.68 20.62 -16.80
C ARG A 6 -9.88 19.47 -15.80
N MET A 7 -10.93 18.63 -15.98
CA MET A 7 -11.15 17.48 -15.09
C MET A 7 -10.08 16.40 -15.31
N ASN A 8 -9.61 16.23 -16.55
CA ASN A 8 -8.51 15.32 -16.85
C ASN A 8 -7.19 15.81 -16.26
N GLU A 9 -6.91 17.12 -16.30
CA GLU A 9 -5.74 17.72 -15.64
C GLU A 9 -5.78 17.47 -14.13
N HIS A 10 -6.92 17.68 -13.47
CA HIS A 10 -7.09 17.39 -12.06
C HIS A 10 -6.89 15.90 -11.74
N ALA A 11 -7.33 15.00 -12.61
CA ALA A 11 -7.11 13.56 -12.44
C ALA A 11 -5.61 13.21 -12.49
N LEU A 12 -4.84 13.83 -13.39
CA LEU A 12 -3.39 13.63 -13.43
C LEU A 12 -2.69 14.12 -12.16
N VAL A 13 -3.09 15.29 -11.65
CA VAL A 13 -2.57 15.81 -10.36
C VAL A 13 -2.94 14.86 -9.21
N SER A 14 -4.19 14.38 -9.17
CA SER A 14 -4.63 13.41 -8.16
C SER A 14 -3.82 12.11 -8.22
N ARG A 15 -3.58 11.58 -9.43
CA ARG A 15 -2.77 10.38 -9.66
C ARG A 15 -1.34 10.57 -9.17
N ALA A 16 -0.70 11.68 -9.55
CA ALA A 16 0.66 11.97 -9.13
C ALA A 16 0.78 12.12 -7.60
N ALA A 17 -0.14 12.86 -6.98
CA ALA A 17 -0.18 13.02 -5.52
C ALA A 17 -0.39 11.68 -4.82
N ALA A 18 -1.31 10.84 -5.31
CA ALA A 18 -1.57 9.52 -4.76
C ALA A 18 -0.36 8.59 -4.88
N ALA A 19 0.32 8.57 -6.03
CA ALA A 19 1.52 7.76 -6.24
C ALA A 19 2.67 8.22 -5.31
N GLY A 20 2.92 9.53 -5.23
CA GLY A 20 3.94 10.11 -4.34
C GLY A 20 3.64 9.92 -2.85
N SER A 21 2.37 9.78 -2.45
CA SER A 21 1.98 9.54 -1.06
C SER A 21 2.06 8.07 -0.64
N CYS A 22 2.23 7.13 -1.57
CA CYS A 22 2.40 5.71 -1.24
C CYS A 22 3.61 5.50 -0.34
N VAL A 23 3.41 4.80 0.77
CA VAL A 23 4.48 4.47 1.72
C VAL A 23 4.91 3.02 1.51
N LEU A 24 6.14 2.81 1.10
CA LEU A 24 6.74 1.48 1.02
C LEU A 24 7.27 1.10 2.41
N LEU A 25 6.58 0.19 3.09
CA LEU A 25 6.90 -0.24 4.45
C LEU A 25 7.94 -1.37 4.48
N LYS A 26 7.95 -2.20 3.44
CA LYS A 26 8.87 -3.32 3.32
C LYS A 26 9.15 -3.60 1.84
N ASN A 27 10.40 -3.94 1.51
CA ASN A 27 10.78 -4.42 0.18
C ASN A 27 12.04 -5.28 0.28
N VAL A 28 11.86 -6.58 0.37
CA VAL A 28 12.95 -7.56 0.46
C VAL A 28 13.21 -8.16 -0.91
N GLU A 29 14.47 -8.38 -1.24
CA GLU A 29 14.92 -9.00 -2.49
C GLU A 29 14.32 -8.34 -3.75
N ASN A 30 14.11 -7.03 -3.71
CA ASN A 30 13.49 -6.28 -4.80
C ASN A 30 12.17 -6.91 -5.27
N THR A 31 11.31 -7.31 -4.32
CA THR A 31 9.97 -7.81 -4.63
C THR A 31 9.18 -6.80 -5.47
N LEU A 32 9.39 -5.51 -5.22
CA LEU A 32 8.92 -4.39 -6.03
C LEU A 32 10.12 -3.53 -6.48
N PRO A 33 10.04 -2.85 -7.63
CA PRO A 33 8.94 -2.92 -8.59
C PRO A 33 8.87 -4.24 -9.33
N PHE A 34 7.70 -4.54 -9.93
CA PHE A 34 7.57 -5.65 -10.85
C PHE A 34 8.30 -5.33 -12.15
N ALA A 35 9.44 -6.01 -12.38
CA ALA A 35 10.34 -5.72 -13.50
C ALA A 35 9.85 -6.34 -14.82
N GLY A 36 8.61 -6.06 -15.23
CA GLY A 36 8.05 -6.51 -16.50
C GLY A 36 8.29 -5.52 -17.63
N THR A 37 8.15 -6.00 -18.88
CA THR A 37 8.12 -5.19 -20.09
C THR A 37 6.76 -5.30 -20.76
N LYS A 38 6.50 -4.50 -21.80
CA LYS A 38 5.25 -4.60 -22.58
C LYS A 38 5.11 -5.93 -23.30
N ASP A 39 6.23 -6.50 -23.74
CA ASP A 39 6.26 -7.77 -24.49
C ASP A 39 6.24 -8.98 -23.54
N GLU A 40 6.82 -8.81 -22.34
CA GLU A 40 6.87 -9.80 -21.28
C GLU A 40 6.40 -9.20 -19.96
N PRO A 41 5.08 -8.98 -19.78
CA PRO A 41 4.56 -8.42 -18.54
C PRO A 41 4.64 -9.43 -17.40
N VAL A 42 4.92 -8.96 -16.18
CA VAL A 42 4.86 -9.79 -14.99
C VAL A 42 3.42 -10.21 -14.72
N ARG A 43 3.18 -11.52 -14.64
CA ARG A 43 1.86 -12.08 -14.31
C ARG A 43 1.68 -12.05 -12.82
N VAL A 44 0.56 -11.45 -12.38
CA VAL A 44 0.29 -11.21 -10.96
C VAL A 44 -1.08 -11.76 -10.57
N ALA A 45 -1.12 -12.72 -9.64
CA ALA A 45 -2.34 -13.17 -9.01
C ALA A 45 -2.76 -12.14 -7.94
N VAL A 46 -3.87 -11.42 -8.17
CA VAL A 46 -4.34 -10.36 -7.26
C VAL A 46 -5.47 -10.91 -6.39
N PHE A 47 -5.22 -10.98 -5.10
CA PHE A 47 -6.16 -11.45 -4.07
C PHE A 47 -6.70 -10.28 -3.23
N GLY A 48 -7.87 -10.47 -2.65
CA GLY A 48 -8.52 -9.48 -1.79
C GLY A 48 -9.59 -8.67 -2.51
N ILE A 49 -10.78 -8.59 -1.90
CA ILE A 49 -11.93 -7.87 -2.47
C ILE A 49 -11.66 -6.37 -2.63
N GLY A 50 -10.70 -5.82 -1.89
CA GLY A 50 -10.25 -4.45 -1.98
C GLY A 50 -9.72 -4.05 -3.36
N GLN A 51 -9.33 -5.00 -4.21
CA GLN A 51 -8.95 -4.73 -5.59
C GLN A 51 -10.13 -4.21 -6.43
N ILE A 52 -11.37 -4.61 -6.07
CA ILE A 52 -12.63 -4.18 -6.70
C ILE A 52 -13.23 -3.00 -5.92
N PHE A 53 -13.39 -3.15 -4.59
CA PHE A 53 -13.95 -2.13 -3.71
C PHE A 53 -12.85 -1.25 -3.09
N THR A 54 -12.01 -0.65 -3.94
CA THR A 54 -10.94 0.25 -3.50
C THR A 54 -11.54 1.50 -2.86
N PRO A 55 -11.22 1.82 -1.59
CA PRO A 55 -11.73 3.03 -0.95
C PRO A 55 -11.06 4.28 -1.53
N THR A 56 -11.83 5.31 -1.79
CA THR A 56 -11.34 6.52 -2.48
C THR A 56 -11.17 7.74 -1.57
N GLY A 57 -11.76 7.74 -0.39
CA GLY A 57 -11.67 8.88 0.51
C GLY A 57 -12.69 8.85 1.62
N LEU A 58 -12.89 9.99 2.27
CA LEU A 58 -13.88 10.16 3.31
C LEU A 58 -15.31 10.05 2.75
N THR A 59 -16.23 9.58 3.57
CA THR A 59 -17.66 9.44 3.21
C THR A 59 -18.32 10.74 2.83
N GLY A 60 -19.28 10.68 1.90
CA GLY A 60 -20.18 11.78 1.56
C GLY A 60 -19.86 12.51 0.25
N MET A 61 -18.75 12.19 -0.42
CA MET A 61 -18.44 12.70 -1.74
C MET A 61 -18.19 11.53 -2.70
N GLU A 62 -19.12 11.31 -3.62
CA GLU A 62 -18.90 10.37 -4.73
C GLU A 62 -17.96 11.02 -5.76
N PRO A 63 -16.81 10.41 -6.05
CA PRO A 63 -15.93 10.90 -7.09
C PRO A 63 -16.61 10.72 -8.45
N TRP A 64 -16.37 11.64 -9.36
CA TRP A 64 -16.90 11.58 -10.72
C TRP A 64 -16.39 10.37 -11.51
N ARG A 65 -15.21 9.88 -11.12
CA ARG A 65 -14.57 8.67 -11.65
C ARG A 65 -13.92 7.92 -10.48
N LYS A 66 -13.93 6.61 -10.55
CA LYS A 66 -13.26 5.75 -9.59
C LYS A 66 -12.48 4.68 -10.35
N ILE A 67 -11.18 4.70 -10.21
CA ILE A 67 -10.29 3.69 -10.76
C ILE A 67 -9.89 2.73 -9.64
N GLY A 68 -10.45 1.52 -9.66
CA GLY A 68 -10.10 0.46 -8.72
C GLY A 68 -8.69 -0.07 -8.97
N ILE A 69 -8.13 -0.76 -7.97
CA ILE A 69 -6.77 -1.32 -8.06
C ILE A 69 -6.65 -2.30 -9.23
N LEU A 70 -7.62 -3.20 -9.39
CA LEU A 70 -7.60 -4.15 -10.51
C LEU A 70 -7.65 -3.46 -11.87
N ASP A 71 -8.44 -2.39 -12.00
CA ASP A 71 -8.56 -1.66 -13.26
C ASP A 71 -7.26 -0.90 -13.59
N GLY A 72 -6.62 -0.31 -12.58
CA GLY A 72 -5.32 0.34 -12.72
C GLY A 72 -4.23 -0.64 -13.17
N LEU A 73 -4.13 -1.80 -12.51
CA LEU A 73 -3.18 -2.85 -12.87
C LEU A 73 -3.45 -3.44 -14.27
N THR A 74 -4.73 -3.58 -14.65
CA THR A 74 -5.10 -4.08 -15.98
C THR A 74 -4.70 -3.10 -17.09
N ALA A 75 -4.72 -1.80 -16.79
CA ALA A 75 -4.30 -0.76 -17.74
C ALA A 75 -2.77 -0.60 -17.83
N GLU A 76 -2.02 -1.17 -16.90
CA GLU A 76 -0.55 -1.10 -16.87
C GLU A 76 0.06 -2.16 -17.79
N PRO A 77 0.76 -1.77 -18.89
CA PRO A 77 1.20 -2.73 -19.88
C PRO A 77 2.32 -3.68 -19.42
N THR A 78 3.02 -3.35 -18.33
CA THR A 78 4.13 -4.16 -17.80
C THR A 78 3.69 -5.13 -16.69
N VAL A 79 2.42 -5.06 -16.27
CA VAL A 79 1.82 -5.91 -15.26
C VAL A 79 0.56 -6.57 -15.83
N LYS A 80 0.42 -7.86 -15.67
CA LYS A 80 -0.71 -8.63 -16.18
C LYS A 80 -1.43 -9.36 -15.05
N PRO A 81 -2.53 -8.81 -14.52
CA PRO A 81 -3.37 -9.52 -13.55
C PRO A 81 -3.90 -10.84 -14.11
N ASP A 82 -3.96 -11.86 -13.25
CA ASP A 82 -4.55 -13.16 -13.63
C ASP A 82 -6.03 -12.98 -13.99
N ALA A 83 -6.39 -13.34 -15.22
CA ALA A 83 -7.72 -13.10 -15.77
C ALA A 83 -8.80 -13.97 -15.10
N LEU A 84 -8.47 -15.21 -14.73
CA LEU A 84 -9.41 -16.14 -14.09
C LEU A 84 -9.72 -15.65 -12.67
N LEU A 85 -8.68 -15.29 -11.91
CA LEU A 85 -8.85 -14.79 -10.55
C LEU A 85 -9.59 -13.45 -10.56
N ALA A 86 -9.24 -12.52 -11.47
CA ALA A 86 -9.95 -11.27 -11.65
C ALA A 86 -11.44 -11.46 -11.98
N HIS A 87 -11.76 -12.43 -12.84
CA HIS A 87 -13.16 -12.77 -13.15
C HIS A 87 -13.90 -13.29 -11.92
N LYS A 88 -13.28 -14.18 -11.14
CA LYS A 88 -13.87 -14.71 -9.89
C LYS A 88 -14.18 -13.61 -8.88
N TYR A 89 -13.25 -12.68 -8.66
CA TYR A 89 -13.47 -11.53 -7.76
C TYR A 89 -14.55 -10.58 -8.27
N ARG A 90 -14.60 -10.31 -9.59
CA ARG A 90 -15.68 -9.49 -10.16
C ARG A 90 -17.04 -10.14 -10.03
N ALA A 91 -17.16 -11.44 -10.29
CA ALA A 91 -18.40 -12.18 -10.11
C ALA A 91 -18.84 -12.19 -8.64
N TRP A 92 -17.92 -12.47 -7.72
CA TRP A 92 -18.17 -12.43 -6.28
C TRP A 92 -18.66 -11.05 -5.81
N ALA A 93 -18.03 -9.98 -6.26
CA ALA A 93 -18.40 -8.60 -5.92
C ALA A 93 -19.81 -8.22 -6.38
N LEU A 94 -20.30 -8.78 -7.47
CA LEU A 94 -21.69 -8.57 -7.93
C LEU A 94 -22.71 -9.24 -7.02
N GLU A 95 -22.36 -10.39 -6.45
CA GLU A 95 -23.23 -11.15 -5.52
C GLU A 95 -23.10 -10.63 -4.08
N HIS A 96 -21.99 -9.95 -3.74
CA HIS A 96 -21.66 -9.46 -2.40
C HIS A 96 -21.29 -7.97 -2.42
N PRO A 97 -22.28 -7.09 -2.71
CA PRO A 97 -22.05 -5.64 -2.82
C PRO A 97 -21.64 -5.00 -1.49
N GLU A 98 -21.83 -5.67 -0.37
CA GLU A 98 -21.34 -5.24 0.94
C GLU A 98 -19.80 -5.35 1.09
N GLY A 99 -19.12 -6.00 0.13
CA GLY A 99 -17.68 -6.10 0.09
C GLY A 99 -17.07 -7.20 0.97
N SER A 100 -17.83 -8.28 1.23
CA SER A 100 -17.28 -9.44 1.94
C SER A 100 -16.18 -10.13 1.13
N GLU A 101 -15.18 -10.68 1.82
CA GLU A 101 -14.02 -11.33 1.19
C GLU A 101 -14.40 -12.66 0.53
N LEU A 102 -13.80 -12.95 -0.62
CA LEU A 102 -13.95 -14.22 -1.34
C LEU A 102 -13.29 -15.36 -0.56
N PRO A 103 -14.06 -16.40 -0.15
CA PRO A 103 -13.47 -17.57 0.49
C PRO A 103 -12.55 -18.35 -0.46
N LEU A 104 -11.29 -18.54 -0.08
CA LEU A 104 -10.28 -19.19 -0.93
C LEU A 104 -10.34 -20.75 -0.90
N GLY A 105 -11.30 -21.33 -0.18
CA GLY A 105 -11.37 -22.79 0.01
C GLY A 105 -11.56 -23.62 -1.26
N SER A 106 -12.07 -23.00 -2.33
CA SER A 106 -12.29 -23.65 -3.64
C SER A 106 -11.19 -23.32 -4.67
N LEU A 107 -10.15 -22.56 -4.28
CA LEU A 107 -9.06 -22.15 -5.17
C LEU A 107 -7.82 -23.00 -4.90
N SER A 108 -7.21 -23.53 -5.96
CA SER A 108 -5.90 -24.16 -5.88
C SER A 108 -4.83 -23.08 -5.87
N MET A 109 -4.19 -22.85 -4.74
CA MET A 109 -3.10 -21.88 -4.61
C MET A 109 -1.88 -22.31 -5.44
N GLU A 110 -1.60 -23.61 -5.48
CA GLU A 110 -0.50 -24.19 -6.25
C GLU A 110 -0.71 -23.95 -7.76
N GLU A 111 -1.95 -24.08 -8.25
CA GLU A 111 -2.26 -23.81 -9.64
C GLU A 111 -2.03 -22.33 -9.99
N PHE A 112 -2.54 -21.41 -9.17
CA PHE A 112 -2.28 -19.98 -9.38
C PHE A 112 -0.79 -19.63 -9.27
N ALA A 113 -0.07 -20.22 -8.33
CA ALA A 113 1.38 -20.01 -8.19
C ALA A 113 2.17 -20.55 -9.40
N SER A 114 1.72 -21.63 -10.04
CA SER A 114 2.37 -22.15 -11.24
C SER A 114 2.15 -21.29 -12.49
N MET A 115 1.06 -20.52 -12.54
CA MET A 115 0.68 -19.68 -13.69
C MET A 115 1.11 -18.22 -13.57
N ASN A 116 1.49 -17.77 -12.38
CA ASN A 116 1.81 -16.39 -12.11
C ASN A 116 3.20 -16.21 -11.49
N ASP A 117 3.87 -15.13 -11.84
CA ASP A 117 5.24 -14.83 -11.41
C ASP A 117 5.27 -14.23 -9.98
N SER A 118 4.16 -13.64 -9.56
CA SER A 118 4.02 -12.97 -8.26
C SER A 118 2.58 -12.98 -7.79
N ALA A 119 2.37 -12.69 -6.52
CA ALA A 119 1.05 -12.40 -5.97
C ALA A 119 0.97 -11.00 -5.37
N MET A 120 -0.23 -10.44 -5.36
CA MET A 120 -0.57 -9.21 -4.65
C MET A 120 -1.79 -9.48 -3.78
N ILE A 121 -1.74 -9.06 -2.52
CA ILE A 121 -2.87 -9.10 -1.59
C ILE A 121 -3.32 -7.68 -1.34
N VAL A 122 -4.62 -7.40 -1.48
CA VAL A 122 -5.19 -6.06 -1.28
C VAL A 122 -6.15 -6.09 -0.09
N LEU A 123 -5.72 -5.50 1.02
CA LEU A 123 -6.58 -5.24 2.18
C LEU A 123 -7.16 -3.84 2.06
N ALA A 124 -8.46 -3.70 2.26
CA ALA A 124 -9.14 -2.42 2.13
C ALA A 124 -10.07 -2.12 3.31
N ARG A 125 -10.10 -0.86 3.74
CA ARG A 125 -11.06 -0.34 4.72
C ARG A 125 -11.56 1.04 4.30
N SER A 126 -12.87 1.24 4.34
CA SER A 126 -13.45 2.57 4.18
C SER A 126 -13.33 3.36 5.48
N ALA A 127 -13.35 4.70 5.40
CA ALA A 127 -13.34 5.53 6.60
C ALA A 127 -14.62 5.37 7.46
N ALA A 128 -15.75 4.99 6.84
CA ALA A 128 -17.02 4.80 7.54
C ALA A 128 -17.06 3.51 8.37
N HIS A 129 -16.32 2.49 7.95
CA HIS A 129 -16.32 1.16 8.57
C HIS A 129 -14.88 0.72 8.80
N TYR A 130 -14.13 1.58 9.48
CA TYR A 130 -12.73 1.30 9.77
C TYR A 130 -12.60 0.43 11.02
N ASP A 131 -12.18 -0.82 10.79
CA ASP A 131 -11.70 -1.73 11.82
C ASP A 131 -10.25 -2.07 11.48
N PRO A 132 -9.28 -1.79 12.37
CA PRO A 132 -7.89 -2.13 12.14
C PRO A 132 -7.60 -3.63 12.20
N LYS A 133 -8.50 -4.43 12.75
CA LYS A 133 -8.33 -5.88 12.84
C LYS A 133 -8.66 -6.57 11.52
N LEU A 134 -7.93 -7.65 11.24
CA LEU A 134 -8.20 -8.50 10.10
C LEU A 134 -9.31 -9.50 10.43
N THR A 135 -10.17 -9.74 9.44
CA THR A 135 -11.11 -10.84 9.48
C THR A 135 -10.41 -12.20 9.39
N SER A 136 -11.05 -13.27 9.81
CA SER A 136 -10.50 -14.63 9.67
C SER A 136 -10.24 -15.02 8.21
N PHE A 137 -11.04 -14.51 7.27
CA PHE A 137 -10.85 -14.73 5.84
C PHE A 137 -9.59 -14.01 5.31
N GLU A 138 -9.32 -12.80 5.74
CA GLU A 138 -8.10 -12.05 5.36
C GLU A 138 -6.84 -12.69 5.95
N GLN A 139 -6.89 -13.17 7.20
CA GLN A 139 -5.79 -13.90 7.82
C GLN A 139 -5.51 -15.21 7.07
N ASP A 140 -6.54 -15.98 6.73
CA ASP A 140 -6.42 -17.21 5.95
C ASP A 140 -5.85 -16.93 4.54
N MET A 141 -6.28 -15.84 3.90
CA MET A 141 -5.78 -15.38 2.61
C MET A 141 -4.28 -15.08 2.68
N ILE A 142 -3.84 -14.26 3.64
CA ILE A 142 -2.42 -13.94 3.82
C ILE A 142 -1.61 -15.23 3.99
N ARG A 143 -2.04 -16.11 4.89
CA ARG A 143 -1.35 -17.37 5.18
C ARG A 143 -1.25 -18.27 3.94
N LYS A 144 -2.34 -18.45 3.19
CA LYS A 144 -2.36 -19.31 1.99
C LYS A 144 -1.51 -18.74 0.86
N VAL A 145 -1.65 -17.45 0.60
CA VAL A 145 -0.92 -16.79 -0.50
C VAL A 145 0.58 -16.74 -0.21
N THR A 146 0.98 -16.36 1.01
CA THR A 146 2.41 -16.34 1.39
C THR A 146 3.01 -17.74 1.50
N GLY A 147 2.20 -18.78 1.70
CA GLY A 147 2.65 -20.17 1.68
C GLY A 147 2.84 -20.75 0.28
N ALA A 148 2.17 -20.21 -0.73
CA ALA A 148 2.20 -20.72 -2.10
C ALA A 148 3.11 -19.92 -3.05
N PHE A 149 3.25 -18.62 -2.83
CA PHE A 149 4.01 -17.72 -3.68
C PHE A 149 5.31 -17.25 -3.02
N SER A 150 6.40 -17.26 -3.77
CA SER A 150 7.70 -16.75 -3.32
C SER A 150 7.80 -15.22 -3.33
N ARG A 151 7.04 -14.55 -4.22
CA ARG A 151 7.02 -13.09 -4.35
C ARG A 151 5.60 -12.58 -4.08
N VAL A 152 5.40 -11.99 -2.91
CA VAL A 152 4.10 -11.47 -2.47
C VAL A 152 4.23 -9.99 -2.09
N ALA A 153 3.40 -9.14 -2.68
CA ALA A 153 3.22 -7.76 -2.28
C ALA A 153 1.89 -7.60 -1.52
N LEU A 154 1.92 -7.04 -0.32
CA LEU A 154 0.74 -6.68 0.46
C LEU A 154 0.45 -5.19 0.30
N VAL A 155 -0.76 -4.85 -0.13
CA VAL A 155 -1.25 -3.48 -0.29
C VAL A 155 -2.33 -3.21 0.75
N ILE A 156 -2.18 -2.12 1.49
CA ILE A 156 -3.10 -1.68 2.53
C ILE A 156 -3.74 -0.37 2.09
N ALA A 157 -5.00 -0.44 1.66
CA ALA A 157 -5.83 0.69 1.26
C ALA A 157 -6.81 1.03 2.39
N ALA A 158 -6.32 1.74 3.41
CA ALA A 158 -7.07 2.02 4.64
C ALA A 158 -6.78 3.44 5.16
N PRO A 159 -7.69 4.04 5.95
CA PRO A 159 -7.48 5.39 6.48
C PRO A 159 -6.34 5.49 7.51
N GLY A 160 -5.86 4.37 8.02
CA GLY A 160 -4.82 4.34 9.04
C GLY A 160 -4.23 2.95 9.27
N TYR A 161 -3.73 2.74 10.46
CA TYR A 161 -3.12 1.52 10.94
C TYR A 161 -4.00 0.27 10.74
N MET A 162 -3.39 -0.83 10.33
CA MET A 162 -4.01 -2.17 10.38
C MET A 162 -3.10 -3.12 11.17
N GLU A 163 -3.71 -3.94 12.02
CA GLU A 163 -2.98 -4.95 12.79
C GLU A 163 -2.58 -6.10 11.86
N LEU A 164 -1.27 -6.23 11.63
CA LEU A 164 -0.74 -7.22 10.71
C LEU A 164 -0.36 -8.50 11.45
N PRO A 165 -0.87 -9.67 11.03
CA PRO A 165 -0.51 -10.94 11.64
C PRO A 165 0.97 -11.26 11.33
N PRO A 166 1.61 -12.14 12.13
CA PRO A 166 2.99 -12.55 11.90
C PRO A 166 3.26 -13.05 10.48
N GLU A 167 2.28 -13.70 9.84
CA GLU A 167 2.36 -14.21 8.47
C GLU A 167 2.52 -13.11 7.42
N ALA A 168 2.03 -11.89 7.69
CA ALA A 168 2.26 -10.74 6.82
C ALA A 168 3.75 -10.38 6.70
N ARG A 169 4.58 -10.80 7.68
CA ARG A 169 6.04 -10.65 7.62
C ARG A 169 6.67 -11.52 6.52
N ASN A 170 5.96 -12.52 6.02
CA ASN A 170 6.40 -13.34 4.89
C ASN A 170 6.16 -12.67 3.54
N CYS A 171 5.37 -11.59 3.47
CA CYS A 171 5.28 -10.77 2.28
C CYS A 171 6.64 -10.13 1.98
N GLY A 172 7.10 -10.23 0.74
CA GLY A 172 8.35 -9.62 0.29
C GLY A 172 8.27 -8.10 0.25
N ALA A 173 7.10 -7.55 -0.06
CA ALA A 173 6.83 -6.11 -0.02
C ALA A 173 5.52 -5.79 0.71
N ILE A 174 5.48 -4.63 1.37
CA ILE A 174 4.28 -4.08 2.01
C ILE A 174 4.17 -2.61 1.63
N ILE A 175 3.03 -2.22 1.04
CA ILE A 175 2.69 -0.84 0.67
C ILE A 175 1.50 -0.38 1.50
N PHE A 176 1.62 0.77 2.14
CA PHE A 176 0.50 1.51 2.67
C PHE A 176 0.07 2.57 1.64
N LEU A 177 -1.06 2.31 0.99
CA LEU A 177 -1.65 3.18 -0.02
C LEU A 177 -2.49 4.30 0.60
N GLY A 178 -3.02 4.07 1.81
CA GLY A 178 -3.97 5.00 2.42
C GLY A 178 -5.30 5.06 1.66
N LEU A 179 -5.98 6.20 1.75
CA LEU A 179 -7.16 6.54 0.94
C LEU A 179 -6.71 7.43 -0.23
N ALA A 180 -6.29 6.81 -1.31
CA ALA A 180 -5.55 7.46 -2.40
C ALA A 180 -6.44 8.17 -3.45
N GLY A 181 -7.74 8.36 -3.15
CA GLY A 181 -8.63 9.11 -4.02
C GLY A 181 -9.11 8.36 -5.27
N GLN A 182 -9.68 9.12 -6.20
CA GLN A 182 -10.32 8.58 -7.41
C GLN A 182 -9.37 7.84 -8.37
N GLU A 183 -8.07 8.17 -8.35
CA GLU A 183 -7.04 7.60 -9.22
C GLU A 183 -6.19 6.51 -8.52
N ALA A 184 -6.65 6.00 -7.38
CA ALA A 184 -5.90 5.05 -6.55
C ALA A 184 -5.32 3.85 -7.31
N GLY A 185 -6.11 3.28 -8.23
CA GLY A 185 -5.66 2.14 -9.03
C GLY A 185 -4.53 2.48 -9.99
N TYR A 186 -4.60 3.62 -10.68
CA TYR A 186 -3.51 4.06 -11.55
C TYR A 186 -2.26 4.46 -10.77
N ALA A 187 -2.44 5.14 -9.63
CA ALA A 187 -1.34 5.54 -8.76
C ALA A 187 -0.57 4.31 -8.24
N LEU A 188 -1.30 3.29 -7.76
CA LEU A 188 -0.67 2.05 -7.31
C LEU A 188 0.03 1.33 -8.48
N ALA A 189 -0.59 1.28 -9.66
CA ALA A 189 0.00 0.67 -10.85
C ALA A 189 1.32 1.34 -11.24
N ASP A 190 1.41 2.68 -11.19
CA ASP A 190 2.65 3.42 -11.44
C ASP A 190 3.75 3.09 -10.42
N VAL A 191 3.38 2.94 -9.14
CA VAL A 191 4.32 2.56 -8.09
C VAL A 191 4.81 1.13 -8.30
N VAL A 192 3.91 0.15 -8.41
CA VAL A 192 4.32 -1.27 -8.48
C VAL A 192 5.02 -1.63 -9.79
N SER A 193 4.83 -0.85 -10.85
CA SER A 193 5.58 -1.02 -12.12
C SER A 193 6.93 -0.29 -12.15
N GLY A 194 7.23 0.52 -11.11
CA GLY A 194 8.46 1.31 -11.05
C GLY A 194 8.45 2.59 -11.89
N LYS A 195 7.31 2.98 -12.45
CA LYS A 195 7.16 4.27 -13.15
C LYS A 195 7.30 5.45 -12.20
N VAL A 196 6.90 5.26 -10.95
CA VAL A 196 7.04 6.24 -9.86
C VAL A 196 7.67 5.55 -8.66
N CYS A 197 8.69 6.16 -8.08
CA CYS A 197 9.26 5.71 -6.82
C CYS A 197 8.34 6.11 -5.66
N PRO A 198 7.95 5.18 -4.77
CA PRO A 198 7.20 5.54 -3.57
C PRO A 198 8.06 6.45 -2.69
N SER A 199 7.54 7.63 -2.37
CA SER A 199 8.23 8.65 -1.58
C SER A 199 7.50 9.03 -0.30
N GLY A 200 6.30 8.50 -0.09
CA GLY A 200 5.48 8.73 1.10
C GLY A 200 6.18 8.30 2.38
N LYS A 201 5.83 8.98 3.47
CA LYS A 201 6.31 8.70 4.82
C LYS A 201 5.13 8.55 5.76
N LEU A 202 5.21 7.62 6.71
CA LEU A 202 4.15 7.44 7.71
C LEU A 202 3.97 8.72 8.54
N SER A 203 2.74 9.19 8.61
CA SER A 203 2.35 10.31 9.46
C SER A 203 1.95 9.87 10.88
N PHE A 204 2.16 8.62 11.22
CA PHE A 204 1.90 8.02 12.52
C PHE A 204 2.87 6.86 12.78
N SER A 205 3.03 6.47 14.06
CA SER A 205 3.75 5.25 14.43
C SER A 205 2.84 4.05 14.26
N TRP A 206 3.36 2.99 13.62
CA TRP A 206 2.64 1.73 13.41
C TRP A 206 3.03 0.73 14.50
N PRO A 207 2.20 0.51 15.52
CA PRO A 207 2.50 -0.45 16.59
C PRO A 207 2.43 -1.89 16.08
N GLU A 208 2.98 -2.81 16.85
CA GLU A 208 2.84 -4.24 16.54
C GLU A 208 1.41 -4.72 16.77
N THR A 209 0.80 -4.33 17.89
CA THR A 209 -0.61 -4.62 18.21
C THR A 209 -1.30 -3.37 18.74
N LEU A 210 -2.64 -3.33 18.69
CA LEU A 210 -3.42 -2.26 19.33
C LEU A 210 -3.21 -2.22 20.86
N GLU A 211 -2.99 -3.38 21.45
CA GLU A 211 -2.74 -3.50 22.90
C GLU A 211 -1.39 -2.90 23.30
N SER A 212 -0.43 -2.82 22.36
CA SER A 212 0.88 -2.15 22.59
C SER A 212 0.74 -0.67 22.90
N PHE A 213 -0.38 -0.02 22.55
CA PHE A 213 -0.67 1.34 22.98
C PHE A 213 -0.93 1.46 24.49
N GLY A 214 -1.23 0.35 25.19
CA GLY A 214 -1.37 0.28 26.64
C GLY A 214 -2.46 1.16 27.27
N LEU A 215 -3.08 2.03 26.50
CA LEU A 215 -4.00 3.06 26.97
C LEU A 215 -5.13 3.26 25.94
N THR A 216 -6.35 3.41 26.43
CA THR A 216 -7.45 3.91 25.61
C THR A 216 -7.16 5.35 25.20
N ALA A 217 -7.59 5.76 24.01
CA ALA A 217 -7.38 7.13 23.49
C ALA A 217 -7.81 8.25 24.45
N GLN A 218 -8.66 7.94 25.42
CA GLN A 218 -9.14 8.86 26.46
C GLN A 218 -8.14 9.11 27.60
N GLN A 219 -7.08 8.31 27.72
CA GLN A 219 -6.08 8.40 28.81
C GLN A 219 -4.79 9.12 28.39
N LEU A 220 -4.67 9.48 27.11
CA LEU A 220 -3.46 10.03 26.50
C LEU A 220 -3.50 11.57 26.44
N ASP A 221 -3.65 12.24 27.54
CA ASP A 221 -3.63 13.71 27.61
C ASP A 221 -2.27 14.26 27.09
N GLY A 222 -2.25 14.61 25.79
CA GLY A 222 -1.09 15.19 25.11
C GLY A 222 -0.05 14.21 24.57
N PHE A 223 -0.05 12.94 24.98
CA PHE A 223 0.88 11.91 24.50
C PHE A 223 0.15 10.99 23.51
N PHE A 224 0.31 11.27 22.24
CA PHE A 224 -0.31 10.49 21.16
C PHE A 224 0.72 10.14 20.07
N GLY A 225 0.59 8.97 19.47
CA GLY A 225 1.46 8.50 18.39
C GLY A 225 2.93 8.38 18.84
N TYR A 226 3.87 8.94 18.08
CA TYR A 226 5.30 8.82 18.35
C TYR A 226 5.69 9.38 19.72
N ARG A 227 5.01 10.45 20.22
CA ARG A 227 5.29 11.01 21.56
C ARG A 227 5.05 10.00 22.68
N TYR A 228 4.04 9.14 22.51
CA TYR A 228 3.77 8.06 23.46
C TYR A 228 4.93 7.06 23.48
N PHE A 229 5.29 6.55 22.31
CA PHE A 229 6.33 5.54 22.18
C PHE A 229 7.72 6.04 22.59
N ASP A 230 8.05 7.29 22.25
CA ASP A 230 9.32 7.91 22.65
C ASP A 230 9.42 8.13 24.17
N THR A 231 8.28 8.33 24.85
CA THR A 231 8.23 8.63 26.28
C THR A 231 8.10 7.36 27.14
N PHE A 232 7.21 6.46 26.74
CA PHE A 232 6.83 5.31 27.57
C PHE A 232 7.37 3.97 27.04
N GLY A 233 7.92 3.97 25.84
CA GLY A 233 8.34 2.75 25.15
C GLY A 233 7.15 2.02 24.51
N GLY A 234 7.44 0.85 23.91
CA GLY A 234 6.47 -0.02 23.24
C GLY A 234 7.02 -0.59 21.95
N GLU A 235 6.40 -1.66 21.47
CA GLU A 235 6.83 -2.33 20.25
C GLU A 235 6.19 -1.64 19.03
N ILE A 236 7.03 -1.13 18.13
CA ILE A 236 6.67 -0.42 16.91
C ILE A 236 7.18 -1.23 15.72
N LEU A 237 6.30 -1.59 14.79
CA LEU A 237 6.70 -2.19 13.51
C LEU A 237 7.36 -1.15 12.60
N PHE A 238 6.73 0.03 12.47
CA PHE A 238 7.24 1.12 11.65
C PHE A 238 7.08 2.44 12.40
N PRO A 239 8.16 3.21 12.62
CA PRO A 239 8.09 4.48 13.34
C PRO A 239 7.46 5.59 12.49
N PHE A 240 7.05 6.67 13.15
CA PHE A 240 6.67 7.92 12.49
C PHE A 240 7.77 8.38 11.53
N GLY A 241 7.37 8.83 10.33
CA GLY A 241 8.31 9.25 9.29
C GLY A 241 8.96 8.12 8.50
N TYR A 242 8.63 6.84 8.81
CA TYR A 242 9.17 5.70 8.09
C TYR A 242 8.59 5.58 6.68
N GLY A 243 9.42 5.14 5.75
CA GLY A 243 9.07 4.82 4.37
C GLY A 243 10.34 4.57 3.56
N LEU A 244 10.32 3.53 2.75
CA LEU A 244 11.37 3.15 1.83
C LEU A 244 11.13 3.75 0.45
N GLY A 245 12.15 3.73 -0.39
CA GLY A 245 12.07 3.96 -1.83
C GLY A 245 12.74 2.83 -2.58
N TYR A 246 12.67 2.83 -3.90
CA TYR A 246 13.38 1.85 -4.74
C TYR A 246 14.86 2.19 -4.88
N GLY A 247 15.21 3.49 -4.82
CA GLY A 247 16.58 3.94 -4.83
C GLY A 247 17.29 3.80 -3.49
N LYS A 248 18.60 3.98 -3.49
CA LYS A 248 19.42 4.06 -2.28
C LYS A 248 20.01 5.45 -2.16
N ALA A 249 19.82 6.07 -1.00
CA ALA A 249 20.43 7.36 -0.69
C ALA A 249 21.40 7.22 0.49
N GLU A 250 22.60 7.74 0.33
CA GLU A 250 23.60 7.81 1.40
C GLU A 250 23.77 9.27 1.84
N PHE A 251 23.82 9.47 3.14
CA PHE A 251 24.03 10.78 3.74
C PHE A 251 25.46 10.89 4.26
N SER A 252 26.12 11.97 3.90
CA SER A 252 27.48 12.25 4.35
C SER A 252 27.66 13.74 4.68
N SER A 253 28.79 14.09 5.25
CA SER A 253 29.18 15.48 5.56
C SER A 253 28.09 16.24 6.33
N VAL A 254 27.48 15.58 7.31
CA VAL A 254 26.46 16.23 8.15
C VAL A 254 27.10 17.26 9.06
N SER A 255 26.62 18.49 9.01
CA SER A 255 27.06 19.59 9.88
C SER A 255 25.87 20.34 10.48
N VAL A 256 26.02 20.85 11.67
CA VAL A 256 25.02 21.65 12.39
C VAL A 256 25.64 22.98 12.78
N GLY A 257 25.04 24.07 12.33
CA GLY A 257 25.37 25.44 12.72
C GLY A 257 24.28 26.03 13.62
N LEU A 258 24.69 26.82 14.59
CA LEU A 258 23.81 27.55 15.50
C LEU A 258 24.10 29.04 15.38
N ASP A 259 23.08 29.84 15.08
CA ASP A 259 23.14 31.31 15.13
C ASP A 259 21.95 31.85 15.92
N GLY A 260 22.18 32.21 17.16
CA GLY A 260 21.14 32.58 18.11
C GLY A 260 20.15 31.45 18.34
N CYS A 261 18.91 31.64 17.89
CA CYS A 261 17.83 30.64 17.94
C CYS A 261 17.66 29.86 16.61
N GLU A 262 18.47 30.15 15.60
CA GLU A 262 18.41 29.49 14.30
C GLU A 262 19.37 28.30 14.27
N VAL A 263 18.84 27.15 13.84
CA VAL A 263 19.60 25.90 13.67
C VAL A 263 19.65 25.58 12.20
N THR A 264 20.87 25.61 11.63
CA THR A 264 21.10 25.19 10.24
C THR A 264 21.71 23.80 10.21
N VAL A 265 21.05 22.87 9.53
CA VAL A 265 21.55 21.51 9.30
C VAL A 265 21.87 21.36 7.82
N SER A 266 23.11 20.96 7.51
CA SER A 266 23.56 20.69 6.14
C SER A 266 24.02 19.24 6.03
N ALA A 267 23.68 18.58 4.93
CA ALA A 267 24.14 17.23 4.63
C ALA A 267 24.34 17.07 3.12
N THR A 268 25.27 16.22 2.73
CA THR A 268 25.40 15.75 1.36
C THR A 268 24.57 14.48 1.21
N VAL A 269 23.73 14.46 0.19
CA VAL A 269 22.90 13.28 -0.15
C VAL A 269 23.36 12.77 -1.51
N GLU A 270 23.76 11.51 -1.56
CA GLU A 270 24.19 10.84 -2.79
C GLU A 270 23.24 9.67 -3.11
N ASN A 271 22.74 9.62 -4.34
CA ASN A 271 22.02 8.45 -4.83
C ASN A 271 23.02 7.40 -5.29
N THR A 272 23.15 6.32 -4.53
CA THR A 272 24.07 5.18 -4.81
C THR A 272 23.35 4.00 -5.45
N GLY A 273 22.05 4.11 -5.70
CA GLY A 273 21.22 3.09 -6.34
C GLY A 273 20.74 3.48 -7.74
N GLU A 274 19.81 2.69 -8.26
CA GLU A 274 19.11 3.02 -9.50
C GLU A 274 18.29 4.30 -9.35
N THR A 275 18.17 5.06 -10.44
CA THR A 275 17.36 6.28 -10.47
C THR A 275 15.96 5.95 -10.93
N TYR A 276 14.99 6.21 -10.09
CA TYR A 276 13.57 6.10 -10.40
C TYR A 276 12.94 7.50 -10.47
N PRO A 277 11.92 7.72 -11.33
CA PRO A 277 11.14 8.95 -11.32
C PRO A 277 10.45 9.16 -9.96
N VAL A 278 10.37 10.39 -9.51
CA VAL A 278 9.70 10.82 -8.27
C VAL A 278 8.40 11.53 -8.62
#